data_66678ff4862f80505d842c101bef463b
#
_entry.id   66678ff4862f80505d842c101bef463b
#
_cell.length_a   1.000
_cell.length_b   1.000
_cell.length_c   1.000
_cell.angle_alpha   90.00
_cell.angle_beta   90.00
_cell.angle_gamma   90.00
#
_symmetry.space_group_name_H-M   'P 1'
#
loop_
_entity.id
_entity.type
_entity.pdbx_description
1 polymer ?
#
loop_
_entity_poly.entity_id
_entity_poly.type
_entity_poly.pdbx_seq_one_letter_code
_entity_poly.pdbx_strand_id
1 'polypeptide(L)'
;MTVLKRFVIQMNKKVLVIGDGCTDVFRYGKCERLSPEAPVPVFLPSRTTGNGGMALNVAENLNALGIECDVMTNDIRPVKTRYVDEISNQMLLRVDEKDSIAPIAQKDLEFFNLENYVAVVISDYNKGYLSPDDIKWLSENHPLTFMDSKKELGWWCQDIKFLKINDKEFKRNEDYLRNYYNGNLIVTKGKDGAVLNCNDKFPIEREHDVRDLSGAGDTFLAALVAKYIENNDIYEAIKFANRCAAWVVTQKGVVVVDLDKIEL
;
A
#
# COMPACT_ATOMS: atom_id res chain seq x y z
N MET A 1 26.35 -2.19 -24.93
CA MET A 1 26.39 -2.10 -23.45
C MET A 1 25.69 -3.33 -22.92
N THR A 2 26.44 -4.25 -22.31
CA THR A 2 26.00 -5.60 -21.96
C THR A 2 24.90 -5.57 -20.90
N VAL A 3 23.96 -6.52 -20.94
CA VAL A 3 22.84 -6.72 -19.99
C VAL A 3 23.31 -6.63 -18.53
N LEU A 4 24.49 -7.14 -18.21
CA LEU A 4 25.13 -7.03 -16.89
C LEU A 4 25.40 -5.58 -16.42
N LYS A 5 25.79 -4.68 -17.34
CA LYS A 5 25.98 -3.25 -16.97
C LYS A 5 24.67 -2.53 -16.71
N ARG A 6 23.59 -2.92 -17.39
CA ARG A 6 22.25 -2.40 -17.11
C ARG A 6 21.75 -2.88 -15.75
N PHE A 7 21.98 -4.13 -15.39
CA PHE A 7 21.62 -4.72 -14.10
C PHE A 7 22.37 -4.05 -12.91
N VAL A 8 23.70 -3.83 -13.07
CA VAL A 8 24.54 -3.18 -12.03
C VAL A 8 24.19 -1.70 -11.85
N ILE A 9 23.78 -0.99 -12.92
CA ILE A 9 23.35 0.42 -12.83
C ILE A 9 21.97 0.52 -12.15
N GLN A 10 21.12 -0.49 -12.31
CA GLN A 10 19.79 -0.53 -11.68
C GLN A 10 19.84 -0.91 -10.20
N MET A 11 20.83 -1.69 -9.77
CA MET A 11 21.03 -2.08 -8.36
C MET A 11 21.48 -0.93 -7.42
N ASN A 12 21.89 0.22 -7.97
CA ASN A 12 22.31 1.39 -7.17
C ASN A 12 21.24 2.49 -7.07
N LYS A 13 20.06 2.32 -7.66
CA LYS A 13 18.98 3.31 -7.56
C LYS A 13 17.92 2.83 -6.59
N LYS A 14 17.51 3.74 -5.71
CA LYS A 14 16.42 3.54 -4.77
C LYS A 14 15.05 3.66 -5.43
N VAL A 15 14.03 3.26 -4.72
CA VAL A 15 12.62 3.58 -5.03
C VAL A 15 12.22 4.82 -4.21
N LEU A 16 11.49 5.76 -4.81
CA LEU A 16 10.81 6.81 -4.07
C LEU A 16 9.40 6.34 -3.72
N VAL A 17 9.08 6.29 -2.43
CA VAL A 17 7.71 6.11 -1.93
C VAL A 17 7.18 7.47 -1.49
N ILE A 18 6.08 7.91 -2.10
CA ILE A 18 5.48 9.22 -1.79
C ILE A 18 3.98 9.07 -1.54
N GLY A 19 3.45 9.76 -0.54
CA GLY A 19 2.02 9.76 -0.25
C GLY A 19 1.66 10.01 1.19
N ASP A 20 0.41 9.70 1.53
CA ASP A 20 -0.11 9.87 2.89
C ASP A 20 0.56 8.89 3.86
N GLY A 21 0.95 9.38 5.04
CA GLY A 21 1.49 8.59 6.13
C GLY A 21 0.64 8.69 7.39
N CYS A 22 0.51 7.61 8.12
CA CYS A 22 -0.13 7.59 9.44
C CYS A 22 0.66 6.72 10.42
N THR A 23 0.27 6.80 11.70
CA THR A 23 0.71 5.86 12.73
C THR A 23 -0.45 4.93 13.05
N ASP A 24 -0.29 3.65 12.79
CA ASP A 24 -1.22 2.61 13.21
C ASP A 24 -0.83 2.14 14.62
N VAL A 25 -1.78 2.20 15.55
CA VAL A 25 -1.60 1.78 16.95
C VAL A 25 -2.60 0.67 17.25
N PHE A 26 -2.10 -0.45 17.75
CA PHE A 26 -2.91 -1.58 18.20
C PHE A 26 -2.83 -1.68 19.72
N ARG A 27 -3.96 -1.49 20.41
CA ARG A 27 -4.10 -1.69 21.84
C ARG A 27 -4.81 -3.00 22.08
N TYR A 28 -4.08 -3.99 22.57
CA TYR A 28 -4.60 -5.30 22.95
C TYR A 28 -5.01 -5.30 24.40
N GLY A 29 -6.12 -5.99 24.72
CA GLY A 29 -6.62 -6.07 26.08
C GLY A 29 -7.78 -7.03 26.18
N LYS A 30 -8.47 -6.99 27.33
CA LYS A 30 -9.61 -7.86 27.63
C LYS A 30 -10.87 -7.05 27.89
N CYS A 31 -12.02 -7.62 27.48
CA CYS A 31 -13.34 -7.09 27.77
C CYS A 31 -14.16 -8.14 28.51
N GLU A 32 -14.00 -8.21 29.84
CA GLU A 32 -14.64 -9.24 30.67
C GLU A 32 -15.99 -8.80 31.26
N ARG A 33 -16.33 -7.52 31.17
CA ARG A 33 -17.58 -7.00 31.74
C ARG A 33 -18.09 -5.76 30.99
N LEU A 34 -19.36 -5.46 31.16
CA LEU A 34 -19.96 -4.20 30.74
C LEU A 34 -19.78 -3.13 31.86
N SER A 35 -19.79 -1.87 31.43
CA SER A 35 -19.83 -0.75 32.36
C SER A 35 -21.18 -0.68 33.11
N PRO A 36 -21.18 -0.36 34.41
CA PRO A 36 -22.43 -0.07 35.12
C PRO A 36 -23.10 1.26 34.69
N GLU A 37 -22.33 2.15 34.02
CA GLU A 37 -22.80 3.49 33.63
C GLU A 37 -23.50 3.49 32.28
N ALA A 38 -23.15 2.54 31.38
CA ALA A 38 -23.72 2.40 30.06
C ALA A 38 -23.47 0.99 29.51
N PRO A 39 -24.28 0.50 28.54
CA PRO A 39 -24.11 -0.85 27.95
C PRO A 39 -22.93 -0.91 27.00
N VAL A 40 -21.74 -0.56 27.49
CA VAL A 40 -20.49 -0.58 26.73
C VAL A 40 -19.47 -1.50 27.41
N PRO A 41 -18.59 -2.18 26.64
CA PRO A 41 -17.55 -3.02 27.23
C PRO A 41 -16.52 -2.16 27.97
N VAL A 42 -16.03 -2.69 29.11
CA VAL A 42 -14.88 -2.14 29.82
C VAL A 42 -13.63 -2.81 29.29
N PHE A 43 -12.81 -2.04 28.57
CA PHE A 43 -11.56 -2.53 28.01
C PHE A 43 -10.40 -2.35 28.98
N LEU A 44 -9.73 -3.43 29.31
CA LEU A 44 -8.54 -3.46 30.16
C LEU A 44 -7.30 -3.68 29.29
N PRO A 45 -6.51 -2.64 28.98
CA PRO A 45 -5.36 -2.77 28.11
C PRO A 45 -4.24 -3.62 28.75
N SER A 46 -3.62 -4.50 27.96
CA SER A 46 -2.49 -5.34 28.35
C SER A 46 -1.19 -4.92 27.65
N ARG A 47 -1.24 -4.67 26.35
CA ARG A 47 -0.08 -4.28 25.55
C ARG A 47 -0.47 -3.34 24.42
N THR A 48 0.51 -2.57 23.96
CA THR A 48 0.37 -1.69 22.80
C THR A 48 1.49 -1.98 21.81
N THR A 49 1.15 -2.07 20.53
CA THR A 49 2.09 -2.10 19.41
C THR A 49 1.74 -1.00 18.43
N GLY A 50 2.70 -0.59 17.62
CA GLY A 50 2.46 0.40 16.57
C GLY A 50 3.47 0.27 15.45
N ASN A 51 3.06 0.70 14.26
CA ASN A 51 3.88 0.72 13.05
C ASN A 51 3.48 1.91 12.17
N GLY A 52 4.29 2.16 11.16
CA GLY A 52 3.92 3.08 10.09
C GLY A 52 2.80 2.48 9.25
N GLY A 53 1.81 3.30 8.91
CA GLY A 53 0.72 2.92 8.01
C GLY A 53 0.77 3.68 6.68
N MET A 54 -0.01 3.25 5.68
CA MET A 54 -0.09 3.88 4.36
C MET A 54 1.26 3.83 3.62
N ALA A 55 1.79 4.95 3.12
CA ALA A 55 3.08 5.01 2.42
C ALA A 55 4.25 4.41 3.23
N LEU A 56 4.22 4.56 4.56
CA LEU A 56 5.23 3.97 5.44
C LEU A 56 5.19 2.44 5.43
N ASN A 57 4.00 1.85 5.42
CA ASN A 57 3.84 0.39 5.33
C ASN A 57 4.32 -0.15 3.98
N VAL A 58 4.09 0.60 2.88
CA VAL A 58 4.66 0.25 1.58
C VAL A 58 6.19 0.25 1.62
N ALA A 59 6.79 1.29 2.23
CA ALA A 59 8.24 1.39 2.35
C ALA A 59 8.86 0.30 3.24
N GLU A 60 8.23 -0.01 4.37
CA GLU A 60 8.67 -1.10 5.25
C GLU A 60 8.64 -2.46 4.52
N ASN A 61 7.61 -2.72 3.72
CA ASN A 61 7.52 -3.92 2.90
C ASN A 61 8.57 -3.94 1.78
N LEU A 62 8.84 -2.81 1.10
CA LEU A 62 9.92 -2.73 0.10
C LEU A 62 11.28 -3.05 0.72
N ASN A 63 11.59 -2.45 1.88
CA ASN A 63 12.84 -2.73 2.60
C ASN A 63 12.97 -4.20 3.00
N ALA A 64 11.89 -4.83 3.47
CA ALA A 64 11.87 -6.26 3.79
C ALA A 64 12.07 -7.16 2.56
N LEU A 65 11.66 -6.68 1.38
CA LEU A 65 11.91 -7.33 0.09
C LEU A 65 13.29 -7.01 -0.50
N GLY A 66 14.16 -6.32 0.27
CA GLY A 66 15.52 -5.98 -0.16
C GLY A 66 15.62 -4.78 -1.10
N ILE A 67 14.56 -3.99 -1.24
CA ILE A 67 14.54 -2.79 -2.08
C ILE A 67 14.74 -1.56 -1.20
N GLU A 68 15.86 -0.88 -1.36
CA GLU A 68 16.14 0.38 -0.68
C GLU A 68 15.19 1.47 -1.19
N CYS A 69 14.55 2.21 -0.28
CA CYS A 69 13.63 3.28 -0.65
C CYS A 69 13.82 4.54 0.22
N ASP A 70 13.58 5.69 -0.40
CA ASP A 70 13.38 6.95 0.31
C ASP A 70 11.86 7.19 0.44
N VAL A 71 11.44 7.80 1.55
CA VAL A 71 10.02 8.04 1.84
C VAL A 71 9.76 9.53 1.97
N MET A 72 8.78 10.00 1.20
CA MET A 72 8.27 11.35 1.28
C MET A 72 6.81 11.34 1.74
N THR A 73 6.56 11.78 2.95
CA THR A 73 5.24 11.77 3.57
C THR A 73 5.07 12.97 4.52
N ASN A 74 3.87 13.18 5.00
CA ASN A 74 3.55 14.26 5.95
C ASN A 74 4.31 14.13 7.27
N ASP A 75 4.77 15.27 7.80
CA ASP A 75 5.48 15.35 9.08
C ASP A 75 4.56 15.03 10.27
N ILE A 76 3.34 15.60 10.25
CA ILE A 76 2.34 15.37 11.30
C ILE A 76 1.47 14.20 10.87
N ARG A 77 1.64 13.06 11.54
CA ARG A 77 0.96 11.82 11.19
C ARG A 77 -0.36 11.67 11.95
N PRO A 78 -1.48 11.43 11.25
CA PRO A 78 -2.71 10.94 11.88
C PRO A 78 -2.46 9.65 12.64
N VAL A 79 -3.13 9.48 13.78
CA VAL A 79 -3.04 8.26 14.57
C VAL A 79 -4.32 7.45 14.41
N LYS A 80 -4.17 6.17 14.09
CA LYS A 80 -5.29 5.22 13.95
C LYS A 80 -5.15 4.15 15.01
N THR A 81 -5.90 4.30 16.09
CA THR A 81 -5.87 3.37 17.22
C THR A 81 -6.95 2.30 17.07
N ARG A 82 -6.53 1.04 17.08
CA ARG A 82 -7.42 -0.14 17.11
C ARG A 82 -7.37 -0.78 18.48
N TYR A 83 -8.52 -0.95 19.09
CA TYR A 83 -8.70 -1.69 20.34
C TYR A 83 -9.10 -3.12 19.99
N VAL A 84 -8.29 -4.09 20.37
CA VAL A 84 -8.42 -5.48 19.95
C VAL A 84 -8.51 -6.38 21.19
N ASP A 85 -9.52 -7.22 21.24
CA ASP A 85 -9.60 -8.28 22.25
C ASP A 85 -8.47 -9.31 22.01
N GLU A 86 -7.62 -9.50 23.03
CA GLU A 86 -6.41 -10.32 22.86
C GLU A 86 -6.69 -11.82 22.76
N ILE A 87 -7.88 -12.27 23.22
CA ILE A 87 -8.28 -13.67 23.19
C ILE A 87 -8.87 -14.03 21.81
N SER A 88 -9.92 -13.30 21.43
CA SER A 88 -10.65 -13.54 20.16
C SER A 88 -9.97 -12.90 18.94
N ASN A 89 -9.03 -11.99 19.17
CA ASN A 89 -8.44 -11.13 18.14
C ASN A 89 -9.47 -10.25 17.39
N GLN A 90 -10.63 -10.04 17.98
CA GLN A 90 -11.67 -9.21 17.40
C GLN A 90 -11.39 -7.73 17.67
N MET A 91 -11.46 -6.91 16.60
CA MET A 91 -11.42 -5.47 16.74
C MET A 91 -12.73 -4.98 17.37
N LEU A 92 -12.62 -4.28 18.51
CA LEU A 92 -13.74 -3.78 19.30
C LEU A 92 -14.11 -2.34 18.91
N LEU A 93 -13.09 -1.53 18.67
CA LEU A 93 -13.22 -0.12 18.33
C LEU A 93 -12.01 0.33 17.54
N ARG A 94 -12.24 1.24 16.59
CA ARG A 94 -11.18 2.02 15.93
C ARG A 94 -11.44 3.50 16.15
N VAL A 95 -10.38 4.22 16.52
CA VAL A 95 -10.37 5.68 16.68
C VAL A 95 -9.39 6.25 15.69
N ASP A 96 -9.85 7.12 14.79
CA ASP A 96 -9.01 7.84 13.82
C ASP A 96 -8.87 9.30 14.28
N GLU A 97 -7.66 9.69 14.68
CA GLU A 97 -7.34 11.05 15.11
C GLU A 97 -6.69 11.82 13.96
N LYS A 98 -7.11 13.08 13.76
CA LYS A 98 -6.54 14.00 12.75
C LYS A 98 -6.51 13.37 11.34
N ASP A 99 -7.65 12.96 10.81
CA ASP A 99 -7.77 12.23 9.54
C ASP A 99 -7.56 13.12 8.29
N SER A 100 -7.02 14.33 8.46
CA SER A 100 -6.59 15.24 7.38
C SER A 100 -5.12 15.56 7.52
N ILE A 101 -4.44 15.71 6.37
CA ILE A 101 -3.01 15.92 6.26
C ILE A 101 -2.77 17.22 5.50
N ALA A 102 -1.77 17.99 5.92
CA ALA A 102 -1.35 19.16 5.17
C ALA A 102 -0.75 18.75 3.81
N PRO A 103 -1.09 19.45 2.73
CA PRO A 103 -0.53 19.14 1.42
C PRO A 103 0.98 19.38 1.39
N ILE A 104 1.67 18.63 0.54
CA ILE A 104 3.07 18.87 0.23
C ILE A 104 3.24 20.27 -0.37
N ALA A 105 4.30 20.95 -0.02
CA ALA A 105 4.64 22.18 -0.72
C ALA A 105 5.28 21.83 -2.07
N GLN A 106 4.82 22.47 -3.15
CA GLN A 106 5.29 22.18 -4.51
C GLN A 106 6.82 22.31 -4.65
N LYS A 107 7.43 23.29 -3.97
CA LYS A 107 8.90 23.44 -3.93
C LYS A 107 9.63 22.22 -3.37
N ASP A 108 9.00 21.51 -2.41
CA ASP A 108 9.58 20.31 -1.80
C ASP A 108 9.45 19.11 -2.75
N LEU A 109 8.38 19.06 -3.52
CA LEU A 109 8.18 18.04 -4.56
C LEU A 109 9.21 18.22 -5.70
N GLU A 110 9.36 19.44 -6.21
CA GLU A 110 10.30 19.80 -7.29
C GLU A 110 11.77 19.68 -6.89
N PHE A 111 12.07 19.73 -5.57
CA PHE A 111 13.43 19.56 -5.05
C PHE A 111 13.96 18.13 -5.27
N PHE A 112 13.07 17.14 -5.38
CA PHE A 112 13.46 15.76 -5.64
C PHE A 112 13.88 15.55 -7.09
N ASN A 113 15.13 15.17 -7.28
CA ASN A 113 15.58 14.71 -8.59
C ASN A 113 15.09 13.27 -8.82
N LEU A 114 13.95 13.13 -9.50
CA LEU A 114 13.31 11.84 -9.76
C LEU A 114 14.18 10.89 -10.59
N GLU A 115 15.14 11.40 -11.35
CA GLU A 115 16.11 10.57 -12.13
C GLU A 115 17.00 9.69 -11.23
N ASN A 116 17.13 10.04 -9.95
CA ASN A 116 17.89 9.24 -8.98
C ASN A 116 17.18 7.96 -8.57
N TYR A 117 15.89 7.83 -8.89
CA TYR A 117 15.07 6.68 -8.52
C TYR A 117 14.86 5.73 -9.70
N VAL A 118 14.72 4.43 -9.41
CA VAL A 118 14.39 3.43 -10.41
C VAL A 118 12.88 3.38 -10.67
N ALA A 119 12.07 3.76 -9.67
CA ALA A 119 10.63 3.86 -9.74
C ALA A 119 10.10 4.86 -8.71
N VAL A 120 8.92 5.41 -8.98
CA VAL A 120 8.13 6.21 -8.04
C VAL A 120 6.87 5.44 -7.66
N VAL A 121 6.66 5.28 -6.36
CA VAL A 121 5.49 4.59 -5.79
C VAL A 121 4.62 5.61 -5.06
N ILE A 122 3.40 5.79 -5.55
CA ILE A 122 2.42 6.74 -5.02
C ILE A 122 1.41 5.97 -4.19
N SER A 123 1.42 6.18 -2.87
CA SER A 123 0.48 5.59 -1.90
C SER A 123 -0.44 6.67 -1.38
N ASP A 124 -1.54 6.90 -2.09
CA ASP A 124 -2.48 7.99 -1.84
C ASP A 124 -3.77 7.48 -1.19
N TYR A 125 -3.92 7.75 0.09
CA TYR A 125 -5.12 7.42 0.87
C TYR A 125 -6.16 8.54 0.88
N ASN A 126 -5.97 9.56 0.01
CA ASN A 126 -6.85 10.71 -0.10
C ASN A 126 -7.03 11.46 1.23
N LYS A 127 -5.92 11.64 1.97
CA LYS A 127 -5.89 12.40 3.22
C LYS A 127 -5.42 13.83 3.04
N GLY A 128 -4.94 14.16 1.84
CA GLY A 128 -4.63 15.53 1.43
C GLY A 128 -3.16 15.83 1.18
N TYR A 129 -2.24 14.87 1.37
CA TYR A 129 -0.81 15.11 1.15
C TYR A 129 -0.49 15.44 -0.32
N LEU A 130 -1.03 14.66 -1.27
CA LEU A 130 -0.87 14.90 -2.69
C LEU A 130 -2.18 15.42 -3.31
N SER A 131 -2.09 16.49 -4.07
CA SER A 131 -3.14 16.94 -4.97
C SER A 131 -3.17 16.13 -6.27
N PRO A 132 -4.23 16.20 -7.07
CA PRO A 132 -4.26 15.66 -8.43
C PRO A 132 -3.11 16.20 -9.32
N ASP A 133 -2.78 17.47 -9.20
CA ASP A 133 -1.70 18.10 -9.98
C ASP A 133 -0.32 17.56 -9.57
N ASP A 134 -0.09 17.30 -8.28
CA ASP A 134 1.15 16.68 -7.80
C ASP A 134 1.34 15.27 -8.35
N ILE A 135 0.27 14.48 -8.37
CA ILE A 135 0.31 13.11 -8.92
C ILE A 135 0.57 13.14 -10.43
N LYS A 136 -0.07 14.06 -11.13
CA LYS A 136 0.18 14.27 -12.55
C LYS A 136 1.64 14.65 -12.80
N TRP A 137 2.16 15.61 -12.05
CA TRP A 137 3.56 16.02 -12.16
C TRP A 137 4.53 14.85 -11.95
N LEU A 138 4.30 14.01 -10.94
CA LEU A 138 5.12 12.81 -10.70
C LEU A 138 5.11 11.85 -11.90
N SER A 139 3.95 11.62 -12.50
CA SER A 139 3.82 10.69 -13.64
C SER A 139 4.41 11.25 -14.93
N GLU A 140 4.37 12.56 -15.14
CA GLU A 140 4.99 13.22 -16.28
C GLU A 140 6.52 13.30 -16.18
N ASN A 141 7.06 13.32 -14.94
CA ASN A 141 8.49 13.48 -14.68
C ASN A 141 9.21 12.16 -14.33
N HIS A 142 8.50 11.03 -14.27
CA HIS A 142 9.12 9.72 -14.10
C HIS A 142 8.42 8.63 -14.90
N PRO A 143 9.18 7.87 -15.76
CA PRO A 143 8.60 6.91 -16.70
C PRO A 143 8.05 5.65 -16.04
N LEU A 144 8.46 5.33 -14.80
CA LEU A 144 8.05 4.13 -14.10
C LEU A 144 7.37 4.51 -12.78
N THR A 145 6.05 4.63 -12.84
CA THR A 145 5.19 5.01 -11.72
C THR A 145 4.24 3.88 -11.36
N PHE A 146 4.12 3.60 -10.06
CA PHE A 146 3.13 2.70 -9.48
C PHE A 146 2.24 3.51 -8.54
N MET A 147 0.94 3.30 -8.59
CA MET A 147 0.00 4.04 -7.73
C MET A 147 -1.08 3.14 -7.14
N ASP A 148 -1.36 3.33 -5.84
CA ASP A 148 -2.61 2.98 -5.17
C ASP A 148 -3.26 4.27 -4.68
N SER A 149 -4.45 4.61 -5.17
CA SER A 149 -5.14 5.83 -4.77
C SER A 149 -6.58 5.57 -4.36
N LYS A 150 -7.02 6.28 -3.31
CA LYS A 150 -8.39 6.29 -2.82
C LYS A 150 -9.21 7.47 -3.37
N LYS A 151 -8.59 8.34 -4.19
CA LYS A 151 -9.27 9.43 -4.87
C LYS A 151 -10.26 8.91 -5.92
N GLU A 152 -11.19 9.73 -6.31
CA GLU A 152 -11.90 9.57 -7.56
C GLU A 152 -10.93 9.83 -8.71
N LEU A 153 -10.82 8.85 -9.63
CA LEU A 153 -9.85 8.88 -10.70
C LEU A 153 -10.30 9.82 -11.83
N GLY A 154 -9.34 10.45 -12.49
CA GLY A 154 -9.62 11.42 -13.53
C GLY A 154 -8.38 11.70 -14.40
N TRP A 155 -8.43 12.76 -15.17
CA TRP A 155 -7.40 13.17 -16.13
C TRP A 155 -5.95 13.18 -15.56
N TRP A 156 -5.81 13.40 -14.27
CA TRP A 156 -4.55 13.53 -13.55
C TRP A 156 -3.77 12.22 -13.41
N CYS A 157 -4.41 11.06 -13.63
CA CYS A 157 -3.75 9.76 -13.49
C CYS A 157 -3.51 9.02 -14.83
N GLN A 158 -3.72 9.69 -15.97
CA GLN A 158 -3.60 9.06 -17.30
C GLN A 158 -2.21 8.52 -17.59
N ASP A 159 -1.16 9.19 -17.11
CA ASP A 159 0.24 8.86 -17.38
C ASP A 159 0.85 7.93 -16.33
N ILE A 160 0.09 7.51 -15.33
CA ILE A 160 0.52 6.50 -14.36
C ILE A 160 0.73 5.17 -15.08
N LYS A 161 1.94 4.61 -14.95
CA LYS A 161 2.31 3.38 -15.67
C LYS A 161 1.60 2.15 -15.14
N PHE A 162 1.48 2.02 -13.81
CA PHE A 162 0.81 0.92 -13.12
C PHE A 162 -0.15 1.47 -12.06
N LEU A 163 -1.43 1.28 -12.27
CA LEU A 163 -2.48 1.65 -11.33
C LEU A 163 -3.02 0.38 -10.67
N LYS A 164 -2.83 0.27 -9.35
CA LYS A 164 -3.38 -0.80 -8.54
C LYS A 164 -4.51 -0.24 -7.67
N ILE A 165 -5.67 -0.84 -7.77
CA ILE A 165 -6.88 -0.50 -7.00
C ILE A 165 -7.60 -1.76 -6.55
N ASN A 166 -8.53 -1.63 -5.60
CA ASN A 166 -9.40 -2.74 -5.22
C ASN A 166 -10.72 -2.75 -6.03
N ASP A 167 -11.51 -3.82 -5.90
CA ASP A 167 -12.77 -4.01 -6.63
C ASP A 167 -13.81 -2.90 -6.36
N LYS A 168 -13.83 -2.33 -5.14
CA LYS A 168 -14.75 -1.22 -4.82
C LYS A 168 -14.32 0.08 -5.50
N GLU A 169 -13.02 0.35 -5.52
CA GLU A 169 -12.44 1.50 -6.20
C GLU A 169 -12.60 1.37 -7.72
N PHE A 170 -12.42 0.16 -8.26
CA PHE A 170 -12.68 -0.12 -9.67
C PHE A 170 -14.13 0.20 -10.05
N LYS A 171 -15.11 -0.33 -9.32
CA LYS A 171 -16.53 -0.10 -9.60
C LYS A 171 -16.92 1.38 -9.54
N ARG A 172 -16.34 2.13 -8.62
CA ARG A 172 -16.57 3.59 -8.51
C ARG A 172 -16.03 4.37 -9.69
N ASN A 173 -14.94 3.89 -10.31
CA ASN A 173 -14.23 4.59 -11.38
C ASN A 173 -14.31 3.86 -12.74
N GLU A 174 -15.20 2.87 -12.88
CA GLU A 174 -15.21 1.95 -14.02
C GLU A 174 -15.34 2.67 -15.36
N ASP A 175 -16.22 3.67 -15.46
CA ASP A 175 -16.44 4.43 -16.68
C ASP A 175 -15.16 5.16 -17.12
N TYR A 176 -14.49 5.86 -16.19
CA TYR A 176 -13.23 6.53 -16.48
C TYR A 176 -12.13 5.54 -16.90
N LEU A 177 -11.98 4.45 -16.15
CA LEU A 177 -10.92 3.45 -16.38
C LEU A 177 -11.06 2.76 -17.74
N ARG A 178 -12.29 2.45 -18.16
CA ARG A 178 -12.54 1.80 -19.44
C ARG A 178 -12.36 2.70 -20.65
N ASN A 179 -12.64 3.99 -20.50
CA ASN A 179 -12.71 4.91 -21.64
C ASN A 179 -11.47 5.80 -21.78
N TYR A 180 -10.73 6.05 -20.69
CA TYR A 180 -9.70 7.09 -20.69
C TYR A 180 -8.34 6.66 -20.10
N TYR A 181 -8.28 5.57 -19.30
CA TYR A 181 -7.02 5.13 -18.74
C TYR A 181 -6.31 4.14 -19.67
N ASN A 182 -5.05 4.42 -20.02
CA ASN A 182 -4.27 3.64 -20.99
C ASN A 182 -3.07 2.90 -20.36
N GLY A 183 -2.85 3.06 -19.06
CA GLY A 183 -1.78 2.35 -18.35
C GLY A 183 -2.16 0.90 -18.01
N ASN A 184 -1.32 0.25 -17.20
CA ASN A 184 -1.60 -1.09 -16.72
C ASN A 184 -2.47 -1.04 -15.46
N LEU A 185 -3.70 -1.49 -15.58
CA LEU A 185 -4.68 -1.52 -14.50
C LEU A 185 -4.63 -2.88 -13.79
N ILE A 186 -4.34 -2.86 -12.49
CA ILE A 186 -4.35 -4.06 -11.63
C ILE A 186 -5.47 -3.90 -10.60
N VAL A 187 -6.49 -4.76 -10.70
CA VAL A 187 -7.63 -4.77 -9.78
C VAL A 187 -7.49 -5.93 -8.81
N THR A 188 -7.27 -5.64 -7.53
CA THR A 188 -7.23 -6.66 -6.48
C THR A 188 -8.64 -7.02 -6.02
N LYS A 189 -8.93 -8.33 -5.91
CA LYS A 189 -10.26 -8.90 -5.60
C LYS A 189 -10.27 -9.74 -4.32
N GLY A 190 -9.41 -9.41 -3.37
CA GLY A 190 -9.29 -10.15 -2.11
C GLY A 190 -8.97 -11.63 -2.34
N LYS A 191 -9.80 -12.54 -1.86
CA LYS A 191 -9.60 -13.99 -2.01
C LYS A 191 -9.55 -14.48 -3.46
N ASP A 192 -10.09 -13.73 -4.40
CA ASP A 192 -10.10 -14.09 -5.82
C ASP A 192 -8.82 -13.63 -6.56
N GLY A 193 -7.87 -13.02 -5.82
CA GLY A 193 -6.57 -12.60 -6.34
C GLY A 193 -6.61 -11.26 -7.03
N ALA A 194 -6.05 -11.16 -8.24
CA ALA A 194 -5.96 -9.92 -9.01
C ALA A 194 -6.32 -10.12 -10.48
N VAL A 195 -6.67 -9.02 -11.15
CA VAL A 195 -6.97 -8.99 -12.59
C VAL A 195 -6.17 -7.86 -13.22
N LEU A 196 -5.44 -8.15 -14.29
CA LEU A 196 -4.71 -7.18 -15.10
C LEU A 196 -5.56 -6.78 -16.31
N ASN A 197 -5.68 -5.46 -16.54
CA ASN A 197 -6.34 -4.86 -17.70
C ASN A 197 -7.73 -5.44 -18.00
N CYS A 198 -8.50 -5.77 -16.94
CA CYS A 198 -9.84 -6.35 -17.00
C CYS A 198 -9.93 -7.75 -17.66
N ASN A 199 -8.83 -8.35 -18.08
CA ASN A 199 -8.80 -9.61 -18.85
C ASN A 199 -8.04 -10.72 -18.13
N ASP A 200 -6.78 -10.50 -17.80
CA ASP A 200 -5.88 -11.53 -17.31
C ASP A 200 -6.07 -11.75 -15.82
N LYS A 201 -6.51 -12.95 -15.45
CA LYS A 201 -6.82 -13.30 -14.06
C LYS A 201 -5.63 -13.99 -13.40
N PHE A 202 -5.33 -13.57 -12.18
CA PHE A 202 -4.30 -14.12 -11.31
C PHE A 202 -4.95 -14.58 -9.99
N PRO A 203 -5.51 -15.79 -9.94
CA PRO A 203 -6.14 -16.29 -8.72
C PRO A 203 -5.09 -16.52 -7.63
N ILE A 204 -5.55 -16.53 -6.36
CA ILE A 204 -4.71 -16.99 -5.25
C ILE A 204 -4.63 -18.52 -5.36
N GLU A 205 -3.40 -19.05 -5.31
CA GLU A 205 -3.12 -20.47 -5.53
C GLU A 205 -3.62 -21.38 -4.41
N ARG A 206 -3.78 -20.85 -3.18
CA ARG A 206 -4.24 -21.59 -2.00
C ARG A 206 -5.18 -20.76 -1.16
N GLU A 207 -6.19 -21.39 -0.58
CA GLU A 207 -7.01 -20.75 0.45
C GLU A 207 -6.18 -20.56 1.74
N HIS A 208 -6.36 -19.41 2.37
CA HIS A 208 -5.68 -19.05 3.61
C HIS A 208 -6.69 -18.68 4.69
N ASP A 209 -6.39 -19.06 5.93
CA ASP A 209 -7.13 -18.58 7.09
C ASP A 209 -6.84 -17.09 7.31
N VAL A 210 -7.76 -16.24 6.89
CA VAL A 210 -7.65 -14.79 7.02
C VAL A 210 -7.84 -14.39 8.47
N ARG A 211 -6.81 -13.75 9.05
CA ARG A 211 -6.83 -13.22 10.41
C ARG A 211 -6.98 -11.70 10.45
N ASP A 212 -6.31 -11.00 9.56
CA ASP A 212 -6.37 -9.55 9.43
C ASP A 212 -6.11 -9.12 7.99
N LEU A 213 -6.98 -8.25 7.45
CA LEU A 213 -6.83 -7.72 6.09
C LEU A 213 -6.01 -6.43 6.02
N SER A 214 -5.62 -5.88 7.19
CA SER A 214 -4.92 -4.60 7.26
C SER A 214 -3.54 -4.69 6.63
N GLY A 215 -3.20 -3.75 5.76
CA GLY A 215 -1.89 -3.68 5.10
C GLY A 215 -1.72 -4.59 3.87
N ALA A 216 -2.66 -5.51 3.59
CA ALA A 216 -2.54 -6.42 2.44
C ALA A 216 -2.40 -5.67 1.10
N GLY A 217 -3.09 -4.54 0.94
CA GLY A 217 -3.00 -3.71 -0.25
C GLY A 217 -1.63 -3.04 -0.42
N ASP A 218 -1.05 -2.58 0.69
CA ASP A 218 0.29 -1.95 0.71
C ASP A 218 1.37 -3.00 0.44
N THR A 219 1.25 -4.18 1.06
CA THR A 219 2.16 -5.31 0.80
C THR A 219 2.08 -5.76 -0.66
N PHE A 220 0.86 -5.87 -1.23
CA PHE A 220 0.70 -6.18 -2.64
C PHE A 220 1.42 -5.16 -3.53
N LEU A 221 1.24 -3.86 -3.27
CA LEU A 221 1.88 -2.79 -4.03
C LEU A 221 3.41 -2.88 -3.93
N ALA A 222 3.95 -3.03 -2.72
CA ALA A 222 5.38 -3.15 -2.50
C ALA A 222 5.98 -4.39 -3.21
N ALA A 223 5.33 -5.54 -3.10
CA ALA A 223 5.78 -6.78 -3.76
C ALA A 223 5.70 -6.71 -5.28
N LEU A 224 4.65 -6.08 -5.82
CA LEU A 224 4.50 -5.80 -7.25
C LEU A 224 5.68 -4.97 -7.77
N VAL A 225 6.01 -3.88 -7.08
CA VAL A 225 7.13 -3.00 -7.42
C VAL A 225 8.46 -3.75 -7.35
N ALA A 226 8.73 -4.43 -6.24
CA ALA A 226 9.98 -5.14 -6.03
C ALA A 226 10.23 -6.17 -7.14
N LYS A 227 9.22 -7.01 -7.44
CA LYS A 227 9.39 -8.06 -8.44
C LYS A 227 9.45 -7.51 -9.86
N TYR A 228 8.69 -6.44 -10.17
CA TYR A 228 8.75 -5.81 -11.48
C TYR A 228 10.11 -5.14 -11.75
N ILE A 229 10.71 -4.49 -10.76
CA ILE A 229 12.05 -3.90 -10.90
C ILE A 229 13.10 -4.98 -11.17
N GLU A 230 12.95 -6.16 -10.54
CA GLU A 230 13.87 -7.29 -10.70
C GLU A 230 13.87 -7.84 -12.12
N ASN A 231 12.71 -8.09 -12.73
CA ASN A 231 12.61 -8.87 -13.95
C ASN A 231 11.87 -8.19 -15.11
N ASN A 232 11.25 -7.03 -14.87
CA ASN A 232 10.44 -6.28 -15.83
C ASN A 232 9.27 -7.10 -16.43
N ASP A 233 8.73 -8.04 -15.66
CA ASP A 233 7.62 -8.91 -16.03
C ASP A 233 6.43 -8.65 -15.08
N ILE A 234 5.37 -8.05 -15.61
CA ILE A 234 4.18 -7.72 -14.83
C ILE A 234 3.38 -8.96 -14.40
N TYR A 235 3.41 -10.04 -15.18
CA TYR A 235 2.69 -11.27 -14.87
C TYR A 235 3.32 -11.96 -13.66
N GLU A 236 4.63 -12.09 -13.64
CA GLU A 236 5.37 -12.64 -12.50
C GLU A 236 5.27 -11.71 -11.27
N ALA A 237 5.29 -10.40 -11.49
CA ALA A 237 5.14 -9.43 -10.42
C ALA A 237 3.76 -9.54 -9.72
N ILE A 238 2.67 -9.71 -10.47
CA ILE A 238 1.33 -9.89 -9.89
C ILE A 238 1.22 -11.21 -9.13
N LYS A 239 1.75 -12.31 -9.67
CA LYS A 239 1.76 -13.62 -8.97
C LYS A 239 2.50 -13.52 -7.64
N PHE A 240 3.68 -12.92 -7.65
CA PHE A 240 4.47 -12.71 -6.44
C PHE A 240 3.74 -11.81 -5.44
N ALA A 241 3.15 -10.70 -5.89
CA ALA A 241 2.37 -9.79 -5.05
C ALA A 241 1.16 -10.48 -4.41
N ASN A 242 0.45 -11.36 -5.14
CA ASN A 242 -0.63 -12.18 -4.60
C ASN A 242 -0.14 -13.08 -3.46
N ARG A 243 1.00 -13.78 -3.62
CA ARG A 243 1.58 -14.65 -2.58
C ARG A 243 1.96 -13.85 -1.33
N CYS A 244 2.62 -12.70 -1.49
CA CYS A 244 2.97 -11.82 -0.38
C CYS A 244 1.72 -11.33 0.37
N ALA A 245 0.73 -10.82 -0.35
CA ALA A 245 -0.53 -10.36 0.23
C ALA A 245 -1.31 -11.49 0.93
N ALA A 246 -1.35 -12.68 0.32
CA ALA A 246 -1.99 -13.84 0.90
C ALA A 246 -1.31 -14.31 2.21
N TRP A 247 0.00 -14.20 2.30
CA TRP A 247 0.71 -14.52 3.53
C TRP A 247 0.44 -13.51 4.65
N VAL A 248 0.52 -12.20 4.39
CA VAL A 248 0.33 -11.19 5.45
C VAL A 248 -1.07 -11.23 6.05
N VAL A 249 -2.11 -11.56 5.30
CA VAL A 249 -3.47 -11.68 5.84
C VAL A 249 -3.66 -12.84 6.81
N THR A 250 -2.73 -13.80 6.84
CA THR A 250 -2.73 -14.88 7.84
C THR A 250 -2.12 -14.46 9.17
N GLN A 251 -1.51 -13.29 9.23
CA GLN A 251 -0.86 -12.77 10.43
C GLN A 251 -1.82 -11.89 11.24
N LYS A 252 -1.48 -11.58 12.49
CA LYS A 252 -2.26 -10.68 13.35
C LYS A 252 -1.73 -9.25 13.22
N GLY A 253 -2.60 -8.32 12.96
CA GLY A 253 -2.26 -6.90 12.81
C GLY A 253 -1.58 -6.60 11.46
N VAL A 254 -1.08 -5.38 11.31
CA VAL A 254 -0.28 -5.00 10.15
C VAL A 254 1.14 -5.53 10.35
N VAL A 255 1.55 -6.42 9.46
CA VAL A 255 2.90 -7.01 9.48
C VAL A 255 3.60 -6.74 8.16
N VAL A 256 4.91 -6.73 8.23
CA VAL A 256 5.78 -6.64 7.05
C VAL A 256 6.00 -8.04 6.50
N VAL A 257 6.10 -8.16 5.18
CA VAL A 257 6.35 -9.42 4.50
C VAL A 257 7.66 -10.07 4.96
N ASP A 258 7.64 -11.40 5.11
CA ASP A 258 8.80 -12.22 5.46
C ASP A 258 9.06 -13.20 4.31
N LEU A 259 10.14 -12.95 3.56
CA LEU A 259 10.50 -13.75 2.37
C LEU A 259 10.75 -15.23 2.70
N ASP A 260 11.29 -15.53 3.89
CA ASP A 260 11.56 -16.91 4.33
C ASP A 260 10.28 -17.72 4.55
N LYS A 261 9.14 -17.04 4.64
CA LYS A 261 7.81 -17.63 4.86
C LYS A 261 6.97 -17.70 3.60
N ILE A 262 7.41 -17.07 2.53
CA ILE A 262 6.69 -17.08 1.25
C ILE A 262 7.22 -18.22 0.41
N GLU A 263 6.38 -19.19 0.12
CA GLU A 263 6.70 -20.27 -0.82
C GLU A 263 6.87 -19.65 -2.23
N LEU A 264 8.09 -19.73 -2.77
CA LEU A 264 8.46 -19.22 -4.10
C LEU A 264 7.98 -20.14 -5.22
#